data_d1c18bf8db7686f4192ce70590110d1a
#
_entry.id   d1c18bf8db7686f4192ce70590110d1a
#
_cell.length_a   1.000
_cell.length_b   1.000
_cell.length_c   1.000
_cell.angle_alpha   90.00
_cell.angle_beta   90.00
_cell.angle_gamma   90.00
#
_symmetry.space_group_name_H-M   'P 1'
#
loop_
_entity.id
_entity.type
_entity.pdbx_description
1 polymer ?
#
loop_
_entity_poly.entity_id
_entity_poly.type
_entity_poly.pdbx_seq_one_letter_code
_entity_poly.pdbx_strand_id
1 'polypeptide(L)'
;MRLAIAIGQPHGALLLFTRRVIALASAPMIVRPKPNLIGILFALKGSIAKRIALRCVLVTLLASVIVLVETLQPSYFSKVNATPFTLLGLSLSIFMSFRNNACYDRWWEGRKQLGQLIIEVRSLIRESLIIDGHPEREGMLRDLCGFAHSLIARLRHEDEAAALRPWAQASLDPDHPNLTDAQLQRIGQRCSQWAQQGLISEWRYTQLETRLVSLSLVQAACERIQNTPLPFPYTLLLHRTIYLFCILLPFAMAEPLGWLTPIFTAIVSYTFLGLDEIGDDLEDPFGYDDNDLPCSALLRGLEREVLAALGQTELPPLLEPQEYVLT
;
A
#
# COMPACT_ATOMS: atom_id res chain seq x y z
N MET A 1 -34.67 37.66 -45.31
CA MET A 1 -33.38 36.92 -45.40
C MET A 1 -32.89 36.66 -43.97
N ARG A 2 -33.21 35.47 -43.43
CA ARG A 2 -32.92 35.10 -42.04
C ARG A 2 -31.65 34.26 -42.03
N LEU A 3 -30.58 34.74 -41.38
CA LEU A 3 -29.39 33.94 -41.06
C LEU A 3 -29.64 33.17 -39.76
N ALA A 4 -29.64 31.87 -39.83
CA ALA A 4 -29.66 30.98 -38.69
C ALA A 4 -28.21 30.64 -38.27
N ILE A 5 -27.80 31.06 -37.08
CA ILE A 5 -26.53 30.71 -36.46
C ILE A 5 -26.74 29.40 -35.70
N ALA A 6 -26.09 28.34 -36.17
CA ALA A 6 -26.04 27.05 -35.48
C ALA A 6 -25.01 27.11 -34.34
N ILE A 7 -25.48 27.08 -33.10
CA ILE A 7 -24.61 26.92 -31.90
C ILE A 7 -24.42 25.45 -31.67
N GLY A 8 -23.21 24.95 -32.05
CA GLY A 8 -22.77 23.59 -31.74
C GLY A 8 -22.43 23.45 -30.24
N GLN A 9 -23.00 22.46 -29.60
CA GLN A 9 -22.79 22.16 -28.19
C GLN A 9 -21.42 21.44 -27.96
N PRO A 10 -20.53 21.92 -27.05
CA PRO A 10 -19.28 21.25 -26.71
C PRO A 10 -19.42 20.47 -25.39
N HIS A 11 -20.40 19.58 -25.23
CA HIS A 11 -20.55 18.83 -23.98
C HIS A 11 -19.84 17.48 -23.93
N GLY A 12 -19.39 16.94 -25.07
CA GLY A 12 -18.71 15.64 -25.12
C GLY A 12 -17.23 15.66 -24.68
N ALA A 13 -16.51 16.73 -25.00
CA ALA A 13 -15.08 16.84 -24.74
C ALA A 13 -14.76 17.14 -23.26
N LEU A 14 -15.63 17.90 -22.57
CA LEU A 14 -15.44 18.27 -21.17
C LEU A 14 -15.67 17.09 -20.22
N LEU A 15 -16.63 16.19 -20.55
CA LEU A 15 -16.89 14.97 -19.76
C LEU A 15 -15.80 13.91 -19.90
N LEU A 16 -15.14 13.83 -21.05
CA LEU A 16 -14.00 12.94 -21.26
C LEU A 16 -12.74 13.47 -20.57
N PHE A 17 -12.56 14.79 -20.52
CA PHE A 17 -11.44 15.43 -19.84
C PHE A 17 -11.58 15.33 -18.30
N THR A 18 -12.78 15.53 -17.76
CA THR A 18 -13.04 15.36 -16.32
C THR A 18 -12.93 13.91 -15.87
N ARG A 19 -13.34 12.91 -16.69
CA ARG A 19 -13.11 11.50 -16.38
C ARG A 19 -11.64 11.11 -16.40
N ARG A 20 -10.82 11.66 -17.30
CA ARG A 20 -9.37 11.42 -17.33
C ARG A 20 -8.62 12.08 -16.17
N VAL A 21 -9.02 13.28 -15.75
CA VAL A 21 -8.39 14.01 -14.64
C VAL A 21 -8.75 13.39 -13.29
N ILE A 22 -9.97 12.83 -13.13
CA ILE A 22 -10.37 12.13 -11.90
C ILE A 22 -9.69 10.75 -11.79
N ALA A 23 -9.34 10.09 -12.90
CA ALA A 23 -8.57 8.85 -12.88
C ALA A 23 -7.10 9.04 -12.45
N LEU A 24 -6.57 10.27 -12.51
CA LEU A 24 -5.20 10.60 -12.06
C LEU A 24 -5.09 10.86 -10.56
N ALA A 25 -6.20 11.04 -9.84
CA ALA A 25 -6.19 11.44 -8.42
C ALA A 25 -6.50 10.31 -7.43
N SER A 26 -6.84 9.11 -7.89
CA SER A 26 -7.16 7.98 -7.01
C SER A 26 -6.67 6.68 -7.63
N ALA A 27 -5.44 6.28 -7.29
CA ALA A 27 -4.97 4.93 -7.53
C ALA A 27 -5.11 4.14 -6.21
N PRO A 28 -6.24 3.49 -5.95
CA PRO A 28 -6.31 2.45 -4.94
C PRO A 28 -5.74 1.16 -5.53
N MET A 29 -5.10 0.37 -4.72
CA MET A 29 -4.48 -0.92 -5.02
C MET A 29 -5.42 -1.85 -5.77
N ILE A 30 -6.66 -1.95 -5.35
CA ILE A 30 -7.73 -2.67 -6.07
C ILE A 30 -8.68 -1.66 -6.69
N VAL A 31 -8.57 -1.47 -8.01
CA VAL A 31 -9.45 -0.60 -8.80
C VAL A 31 -10.64 -1.43 -9.27
N ARG A 32 -11.67 -1.51 -8.43
CA ARG A 32 -12.94 -2.16 -8.83
C ARG A 32 -14.05 -1.13 -8.98
N PRO A 33 -14.90 -1.22 -10.03
CA PRO A 33 -16.18 -0.53 -10.04
C PRO A 33 -17.01 -1.01 -8.83
N LYS A 34 -17.88 -0.16 -8.27
CA LYS A 34 -18.71 -0.52 -7.10
C LYS A 34 -19.43 -1.84 -7.39
N PRO A 35 -19.09 -2.94 -6.70
CA PRO A 35 -19.67 -4.24 -6.99
C PRO A 35 -21.12 -4.31 -6.49
N ASN A 36 -21.96 -5.04 -7.22
CA ASN A 36 -23.27 -5.43 -6.72
C ASN A 36 -23.12 -6.40 -5.54
N LEU A 37 -24.18 -6.56 -4.73
CA LEU A 37 -24.18 -7.42 -3.54
C LEU A 37 -23.68 -8.85 -3.83
N ILE A 38 -24.10 -9.44 -4.94
CA ILE A 38 -23.64 -10.75 -5.41
C ILE A 38 -22.13 -10.70 -5.76
N GLY A 39 -21.68 -9.63 -6.40
CA GLY A 39 -20.27 -9.43 -6.74
C GLY A 39 -19.35 -9.29 -5.51
N ILE A 40 -19.88 -8.78 -4.37
CA ILE A 40 -19.15 -8.74 -3.10
C ILE A 40 -19.03 -10.14 -2.50
N LEU A 41 -20.15 -10.91 -2.44
CA LEU A 41 -20.17 -12.23 -1.83
C LEU A 41 -19.27 -13.25 -2.54
N PHE A 42 -19.11 -13.13 -3.86
CA PHE A 42 -18.29 -14.06 -4.67
C PHE A 42 -16.96 -13.43 -5.16
N ALA A 43 -16.53 -12.32 -4.58
CA ALA A 43 -15.23 -11.71 -4.90
C ALA A 43 -14.09 -12.57 -4.36
N LEU A 44 -13.37 -13.26 -5.24
CA LEU A 44 -12.21 -14.08 -4.88
C LEU A 44 -10.87 -13.35 -5.08
N LYS A 45 -10.79 -12.39 -6.02
CA LYS A 45 -9.57 -11.58 -6.25
C LYS A 45 -9.51 -10.40 -5.31
N GLY A 46 -8.33 -10.19 -4.72
CA GLY A 46 -8.13 -9.22 -3.67
C GLY A 46 -8.80 -9.60 -2.34
N SER A 47 -9.30 -10.85 -2.24
CA SER A 47 -9.90 -11.38 -1.03
C SER A 47 -8.92 -12.33 -0.34
N ILE A 48 -8.78 -12.16 0.95
CA ILE A 48 -8.05 -13.08 1.85
C ILE A 48 -8.61 -14.50 1.84
N ALA A 49 -9.86 -14.68 1.33
CA ALA A 49 -10.55 -15.96 1.35
C ALA A 49 -9.72 -17.12 0.77
N LYS A 50 -8.94 -16.87 -0.30
CA LYS A 50 -8.06 -17.88 -0.89
C LYS A 50 -6.91 -18.30 0.04
N ARG A 51 -6.33 -17.36 0.78
CA ARG A 51 -5.20 -17.60 1.69
C ARG A 51 -5.63 -18.41 2.90
N ILE A 52 -6.84 -18.15 3.43
CA ILE A 52 -7.36 -18.81 4.63
C ILE A 52 -8.22 -20.05 4.34
N ALA A 53 -8.61 -20.31 3.08
CA ALA A 53 -9.57 -21.37 2.69
C ALA A 53 -9.16 -22.75 3.25
N LEU A 54 -7.91 -23.15 3.05
CA LEU A 54 -7.43 -24.45 3.53
C LEU A 54 -7.54 -24.57 5.06
N ARG A 55 -7.16 -23.51 5.78
CA ARG A 55 -7.22 -23.44 7.26
C ARG A 55 -8.67 -23.56 7.74
N CYS A 56 -9.61 -22.82 7.11
CA CYS A 56 -11.03 -22.89 7.42
C CYS A 56 -11.63 -24.28 7.14
N VAL A 57 -11.28 -24.90 6.00
CA VAL A 57 -11.74 -26.25 5.66
C VAL A 57 -11.24 -27.28 6.67
N LEU A 58 -9.96 -27.23 7.07
CA LEU A 58 -9.41 -28.14 8.07
C LEU A 58 -10.12 -28.04 9.43
N VAL A 59 -10.39 -26.81 9.89
CA VAL A 59 -11.10 -26.58 11.16
C VAL A 59 -12.58 -27.04 11.04
N THR A 60 -13.22 -26.84 9.90
CA THR A 60 -14.60 -27.31 9.65
C THR A 60 -14.69 -28.84 9.60
N LEU A 61 -13.71 -29.49 8.98
CA LEU A 61 -13.61 -30.96 8.98
C LEU A 61 -13.40 -31.50 10.41
N LEU A 62 -12.53 -30.87 11.19
CA LEU A 62 -12.34 -31.22 12.60
C LEU A 62 -13.66 -31.07 13.36
N ALA A 63 -14.40 -29.97 13.19
CA ALA A 63 -15.71 -29.79 13.79
C ALA A 63 -16.70 -30.88 13.42
N SER A 64 -16.70 -31.32 12.14
CA SER A 64 -17.56 -32.41 11.67
C SER A 64 -17.23 -33.74 12.32
N VAL A 65 -15.92 -34.03 12.51
CA VAL A 65 -15.47 -35.24 13.22
C VAL A 65 -15.89 -35.21 14.69
N ILE A 66 -15.75 -34.06 15.37
CA ILE A 66 -16.13 -33.88 16.78
C ILE A 66 -17.66 -34.13 16.95
N VAL A 67 -18.50 -33.57 16.06
CA VAL A 67 -19.94 -33.79 16.08
C VAL A 67 -20.28 -35.26 15.81
N LEU A 68 -19.57 -35.92 14.89
CA LEU A 68 -19.78 -37.35 14.64
C LEU A 68 -19.47 -38.18 15.92
N VAL A 69 -18.39 -37.87 16.63
CA VAL A 69 -18.07 -38.53 17.91
C VAL A 69 -19.17 -38.29 18.93
N GLU A 70 -19.67 -37.05 19.07
CA GLU A 70 -20.77 -36.72 20.00
C GLU A 70 -22.06 -37.43 19.62
N THR A 71 -22.37 -37.60 18.33
CA THR A 71 -23.57 -38.38 17.87
C THR A 71 -23.45 -39.88 18.13
N LEU A 72 -22.25 -40.44 18.03
CA LEU A 72 -21.99 -41.86 18.32
C LEU A 72 -21.91 -42.16 19.84
N GLN A 73 -21.44 -41.19 20.62
CA GLN A 73 -21.36 -41.30 22.07
C GLN A 73 -21.96 -40.04 22.71
N PRO A 74 -23.30 -40.00 22.87
CA PRO A 74 -24.00 -38.84 23.42
C PRO A 74 -23.45 -38.42 24.77
N SER A 75 -23.30 -37.09 24.96
CA SER A 75 -22.78 -36.46 26.16
C SER A 75 -21.27 -36.69 26.43
N TYR A 76 -20.50 -37.13 25.42
CA TYR A 76 -19.05 -37.29 25.57
C TYR A 76 -18.37 -35.95 25.91
N PHE A 77 -18.82 -34.87 25.28
CA PHE A 77 -18.32 -33.51 25.51
C PHE A 77 -19.20 -32.66 26.46
N SER A 78 -20.19 -33.25 27.12
CA SER A 78 -21.14 -32.54 28.01
C SER A 78 -20.51 -31.74 29.17
N LYS A 79 -19.25 -32.12 29.53
CA LYS A 79 -18.49 -31.41 30.57
C LYS A 79 -17.77 -30.16 30.08
N VAL A 80 -17.75 -29.90 28.77
CA VAL A 80 -17.07 -28.75 28.19
C VAL A 80 -17.99 -27.53 28.31
N ASN A 81 -17.67 -26.62 29.21
CA ASN A 81 -18.44 -25.39 29.43
C ASN A 81 -18.10 -24.36 28.32
N ALA A 82 -19.13 -23.76 27.69
CA ALA A 82 -18.98 -22.74 26.67
C ALA A 82 -18.50 -21.37 27.21
N THR A 83 -18.70 -21.07 28.51
CA THR A 83 -18.37 -19.77 29.11
C THR A 83 -16.91 -19.35 28.93
N PRO A 84 -15.88 -20.20 29.15
CA PRO A 84 -14.48 -19.81 28.92
C PRO A 84 -14.22 -19.45 27.45
N PHE A 85 -14.88 -20.12 26.49
CA PHE A 85 -14.71 -19.82 25.06
C PHE A 85 -15.34 -18.47 24.70
N THR A 86 -16.46 -18.13 25.31
CA THR A 86 -17.11 -16.80 25.12
C THR A 86 -16.17 -15.69 25.60
N LEU A 87 -15.58 -15.85 26.80
CA LEU A 87 -14.64 -14.88 27.36
C LEU A 87 -13.36 -14.78 26.52
N LEU A 88 -12.83 -15.92 26.07
CA LEU A 88 -11.65 -15.95 25.22
C LEU A 88 -11.92 -15.28 23.85
N GLY A 89 -13.07 -15.59 23.23
CA GLY A 89 -13.48 -14.97 21.96
C GLY A 89 -13.67 -13.46 22.07
N LEU A 90 -14.27 -12.98 23.17
CA LEU A 90 -14.42 -11.55 23.46
C LEU A 90 -13.05 -10.87 23.63
N SER A 91 -12.18 -11.45 24.44
CA SER A 91 -10.81 -10.92 24.64
C SER A 91 -10.04 -10.90 23.34
N LEU A 92 -10.11 -11.98 22.56
CA LEU A 92 -9.45 -12.11 21.27
C LEU A 92 -9.93 -11.03 20.29
N SER A 93 -11.25 -10.77 20.22
CA SER A 93 -11.83 -9.72 19.37
C SER A 93 -11.28 -8.33 19.70
N ILE A 94 -11.10 -8.02 20.98
CA ILE A 94 -10.55 -6.74 21.43
C ILE A 94 -9.08 -6.60 21.03
N PHE A 95 -8.26 -7.62 21.30
CA PHE A 95 -6.83 -7.57 20.96
C PHE A 95 -6.59 -7.57 19.44
N MET A 96 -7.41 -8.32 18.68
CA MET A 96 -7.40 -8.27 17.21
C MET A 96 -7.71 -6.87 16.69
N SER A 97 -8.70 -6.19 17.27
CA SER A 97 -9.05 -4.82 16.86
C SER A 97 -7.86 -3.87 17.08
N PHE A 98 -7.17 -3.97 18.21
CA PHE A 98 -5.98 -3.15 18.48
C PHE A 98 -4.86 -3.43 17.47
N ARG A 99 -4.58 -4.71 17.16
CA ARG A 99 -3.56 -5.07 16.17
C ARG A 99 -3.90 -4.52 14.79
N ASN A 100 -5.12 -4.78 14.33
CA ASN A 100 -5.53 -4.36 12.99
C ASN A 100 -5.55 -2.83 12.84
N ASN A 101 -5.91 -2.10 13.88
CA ASN A 101 -5.80 -0.64 13.89
C ASN A 101 -4.33 -0.18 13.78
N ALA A 102 -3.42 -0.80 14.52
CA ALA A 102 -2.00 -0.47 14.44
C ALA A 102 -1.40 -0.80 13.05
N CYS A 103 -1.79 -1.94 12.43
CA CYS A 103 -1.40 -2.27 11.07
C CYS A 103 -1.97 -1.25 10.05
N TYR A 104 -3.25 -0.89 10.19
CA TYR A 104 -3.89 0.13 9.35
C TYR A 104 -3.20 1.50 9.47
N ASP A 105 -2.83 1.92 10.67
CA ASP A 105 -2.13 3.18 10.89
C ASP A 105 -0.77 3.21 10.19
N ARG A 106 -0.04 2.09 10.19
CA ARG A 106 1.22 1.93 9.43
C ARG A 106 0.99 2.08 7.93
N TRP A 107 0.03 1.34 7.40
CA TRP A 107 -0.34 1.39 5.99
C TRP A 107 -0.76 2.80 5.57
N TRP A 108 -1.59 3.47 6.38
CA TRP A 108 -2.07 4.81 6.13
C TRP A 108 -0.94 5.86 6.23
N GLU A 109 0.00 5.68 7.16
CA GLU A 109 1.19 6.52 7.23
C GLU A 109 2.05 6.36 5.97
N GLY A 110 2.32 5.15 5.51
CA GLY A 110 3.00 4.89 4.23
C GLY A 110 2.33 5.60 3.07
N ARG A 111 1.00 5.53 2.98
CA ARG A 111 0.23 6.24 1.95
C ARG A 111 0.39 7.76 2.01
N LYS A 112 0.43 8.33 3.22
CA LYS A 112 0.67 9.77 3.40
C LYS A 112 2.08 10.16 2.96
N GLN A 113 3.10 9.37 3.30
CA GLN A 113 4.48 9.65 2.91
C GLN A 113 4.68 9.61 1.40
N LEU A 114 4.09 8.63 0.70
CA LEU A 114 4.12 8.61 -0.77
C LEU A 114 3.36 9.81 -1.39
N GLY A 115 2.30 10.27 -0.73
CA GLY A 115 1.62 11.51 -1.12
C GLY A 115 2.51 12.74 -0.97
N GLN A 116 3.27 12.82 0.14
CA GLN A 116 4.22 13.90 0.39
C GLN A 116 5.37 13.89 -0.61
N LEU A 117 5.91 12.72 -0.97
CA LEU A 117 6.90 12.57 -2.04
C LEU A 117 6.43 13.26 -3.33
N ILE A 118 5.22 13.00 -3.77
CA ILE A 118 4.66 13.59 -4.99
C ILE A 118 4.56 15.13 -4.85
N ILE A 119 4.11 15.63 -3.70
CA ILE A 119 3.98 17.07 -3.44
C ILE A 119 5.34 17.76 -3.53
N GLU A 120 6.38 17.19 -2.91
CA GLU A 120 7.71 17.78 -2.90
C GLU A 120 8.36 17.77 -4.28
N VAL A 121 8.24 16.66 -5.03
CA VAL A 121 8.74 16.58 -6.40
C VAL A 121 8.05 17.61 -7.30
N ARG A 122 6.71 17.74 -7.24
CA ARG A 122 5.96 18.75 -7.98
C ARG A 122 6.37 20.18 -7.59
N SER A 123 6.66 20.40 -6.31
CA SER A 123 7.12 21.69 -5.83
C SER A 123 8.50 22.03 -6.38
N LEU A 124 9.45 21.08 -6.37
CA LEU A 124 10.78 21.25 -6.94
C LEU A 124 10.75 21.45 -8.45
N ILE A 125 9.89 20.74 -9.19
CA ILE A 125 9.66 20.98 -10.63
C ILE A 125 9.26 22.44 -10.86
N ARG A 126 8.29 22.95 -10.11
CA ARG A 126 7.79 24.33 -10.23
C ARG A 126 8.84 25.34 -9.79
N GLU A 127 9.49 25.13 -8.65
CA GLU A 127 10.44 26.06 -8.08
C GLU A 127 11.74 26.16 -8.89
N SER A 128 12.12 25.10 -9.62
CA SER A 128 13.28 25.11 -10.51
C SER A 128 13.05 25.82 -11.86
N LEU A 129 11.81 26.23 -12.17
CA LEU A 129 11.52 27.02 -13.37
C LEU A 129 12.29 28.36 -13.43
N ILE A 130 12.80 28.85 -12.32
CA ILE A 130 13.64 30.05 -12.29
C ILE A 130 14.93 29.92 -13.14
N ILE A 131 15.40 28.70 -13.36
CA ILE A 131 16.53 28.35 -14.21
C ILE A 131 16.10 27.49 -15.42
N ASP A 132 14.86 27.74 -15.91
CA ASP A 132 14.36 27.00 -17.07
C ASP A 132 15.28 27.18 -18.28
N GLY A 133 15.49 26.09 -19.05
CA GLY A 133 16.44 26.06 -20.14
C GLY A 133 17.92 25.90 -19.75
N HIS A 134 18.27 25.94 -18.46
CA HIS A 134 19.62 25.66 -18.02
C HIS A 134 19.88 24.15 -17.92
N PRO A 135 21.01 23.62 -18.45
CA PRO A 135 21.29 22.16 -18.45
C PRO A 135 21.25 21.51 -17.07
N GLU A 136 21.67 22.27 -16.04
CA GLU A 136 21.70 21.76 -14.67
C GLU A 136 20.31 21.47 -14.09
N ARG A 137 19.24 22.14 -14.59
CA ARG A 137 17.85 21.82 -14.21
C ARG A 137 17.46 20.42 -14.63
N GLU A 138 17.85 20.00 -15.84
CA GLU A 138 17.60 18.62 -16.30
C GLU A 138 18.26 17.61 -15.38
N GLY A 139 19.53 17.86 -14.98
CA GLY A 139 20.25 17.01 -14.05
C GLY A 139 19.53 16.85 -12.72
N MET A 140 19.06 17.95 -12.12
CA MET A 140 18.32 17.93 -10.86
C MET A 140 17.00 17.13 -10.99
N LEU A 141 16.24 17.36 -12.05
CA LEU A 141 14.95 16.67 -12.24
C LEU A 141 15.14 15.16 -12.48
N ARG A 142 16.23 14.76 -13.17
CA ARG A 142 16.60 13.34 -13.31
C ARG A 142 17.02 12.73 -11.96
N ASP A 143 17.83 13.43 -11.18
CA ASP A 143 18.23 12.99 -9.84
C ASP A 143 17.01 12.83 -8.90
N LEU A 144 15.98 13.69 -9.02
CA LEU A 144 14.70 13.53 -8.30
C LEU A 144 13.95 12.26 -8.69
N CYS A 145 13.88 11.93 -9.98
CA CYS A 145 13.34 10.66 -10.42
C CYS A 145 14.15 9.49 -9.87
N GLY A 146 15.48 9.59 -9.93
CA GLY A 146 16.40 8.62 -9.36
C GLY A 146 16.14 8.39 -7.87
N PHE A 147 16.01 9.46 -7.11
CA PHE A 147 15.65 9.39 -5.69
C PHE A 147 14.35 8.61 -5.45
N ALA A 148 13.29 8.94 -6.19
CA ALA A 148 12.00 8.27 -6.00
C ALA A 148 12.05 6.78 -6.35
N HIS A 149 12.74 6.41 -7.44
CA HIS A 149 12.91 5.02 -7.85
C HIS A 149 13.78 4.22 -6.88
N SER A 150 14.91 4.80 -6.42
CA SER A 150 15.78 4.15 -5.45
C SER A 150 15.11 3.99 -4.09
N LEU A 151 14.30 4.97 -3.65
CA LEU A 151 13.53 4.86 -2.42
C LEU A 151 12.59 3.65 -2.45
N ILE A 152 11.82 3.48 -3.51
CA ILE A 152 10.90 2.32 -3.62
C ILE A 152 11.69 1.01 -3.73
N ALA A 153 12.79 0.96 -4.50
CA ALA A 153 13.65 -0.21 -4.58
C ALA A 153 14.18 -0.60 -3.18
N ARG A 154 14.64 0.38 -2.40
CA ARG A 154 15.12 0.18 -1.03
C ARG A 154 14.02 -0.37 -0.11
N LEU A 155 12.80 0.19 -0.19
CA LEU A 155 11.65 -0.28 0.61
C LEU A 155 11.21 -1.70 0.23
N ARG A 156 11.43 -2.12 -1.00
CA ARG A 156 11.16 -3.47 -1.52
C ARG A 156 12.34 -4.43 -1.42
N HIS A 157 13.45 -4.01 -0.81
CA HIS A 157 14.70 -4.78 -0.74
C HIS A 157 15.26 -5.18 -2.11
N GLU A 158 15.05 -4.33 -3.13
CA GLU A 158 15.55 -4.49 -4.49
C GLU A 158 16.89 -3.75 -4.66
N ASP A 159 17.53 -3.92 -5.82
CA ASP A 159 18.79 -3.25 -6.17
C ASP A 159 18.56 -1.76 -6.46
N GLU A 160 18.93 -0.90 -5.50
CA GLU A 160 18.87 0.55 -5.61
C GLU A 160 19.71 1.07 -6.80
N ALA A 161 20.88 0.48 -7.05
CA ALA A 161 21.75 0.89 -8.15
C ALA A 161 21.13 0.57 -9.51
N ALA A 162 20.45 -0.56 -9.63
CA ALA A 162 19.71 -0.90 -10.85
C ALA A 162 18.54 0.07 -11.10
N ALA A 163 17.81 0.44 -10.05
CA ALA A 163 16.72 1.42 -10.13
C ALA A 163 17.18 2.83 -10.52
N LEU A 164 18.41 3.20 -10.13
CA LEU A 164 19.01 4.50 -10.44
C LEU A 164 19.57 4.61 -11.86
N ARG A 165 20.01 3.51 -12.46
CA ARG A 165 20.72 3.54 -13.78
C ARG A 165 20.02 4.36 -14.86
N PRO A 166 18.69 4.30 -15.05
CA PRO A 166 18.02 5.10 -16.11
C PRO A 166 18.06 6.60 -15.86
N TRP A 167 18.29 7.03 -14.62
CA TRP A 167 18.20 8.41 -14.16
C TRP A 167 19.55 9.05 -13.88
N ALA A 168 20.56 8.26 -13.55
CA ALA A 168 21.86 8.75 -13.15
C ALA A 168 22.64 9.31 -14.33
N GLN A 169 23.05 10.59 -14.24
CA GLN A 169 23.94 11.24 -15.22
C GLN A 169 25.43 10.99 -14.94
N ALA A 170 25.79 10.58 -13.74
CA ALA A 170 27.16 10.28 -13.33
C ALA A 170 27.25 8.91 -12.65
N SER A 171 28.44 8.30 -12.69
CA SER A 171 28.68 7.05 -11.98
C SER A 171 28.41 7.23 -10.47
N LEU A 172 27.50 6.43 -9.96
CA LEU A 172 27.29 6.26 -8.55
C LEU A 172 28.31 5.27 -8.02
N ASP A 173 28.79 5.50 -6.81
CA ASP A 173 29.54 4.49 -6.07
C ASP A 173 28.56 3.40 -5.64
N PRO A 174 28.63 2.18 -6.20
CA PRO A 174 27.69 1.11 -5.88
C PRO A 174 27.82 0.66 -4.41
N ASP A 175 28.97 0.92 -3.79
CA ASP A 175 29.28 0.54 -2.41
C ASP A 175 28.82 1.61 -1.41
N HIS A 176 28.18 2.71 -1.87
CA HIS A 176 27.65 3.73 -0.97
C HIS A 176 26.54 3.14 -0.08
N PRO A 177 26.60 3.34 1.25
CA PRO A 177 25.69 2.69 2.20
C PRO A 177 24.22 3.12 2.06
N ASN A 178 23.95 4.25 1.43
CA ASN A 178 22.62 4.78 1.19
C ASN A 178 22.58 5.54 -0.14
N LEU A 179 22.35 4.79 -1.24
CA LEU A 179 22.29 5.36 -2.58
C LEU A 179 21.11 6.33 -2.75
N THR A 180 20.02 6.08 -2.06
CA THR A 180 18.83 6.95 -2.08
C THR A 180 19.15 8.34 -1.50
N ASP A 181 19.77 8.42 -0.31
CA ASP A 181 20.19 9.69 0.27
C ASP A 181 21.27 10.40 -0.57
N ALA A 182 22.17 9.63 -1.20
CA ALA A 182 23.18 10.18 -2.09
C ALA A 182 22.59 11.00 -3.25
N GLN A 183 21.35 10.68 -3.70
CA GLN A 183 20.66 11.50 -4.71
C GLN A 183 20.25 12.85 -4.13
N LEU A 184 19.74 12.91 -2.90
CA LEU A 184 19.39 14.17 -2.22
C LEU A 184 20.63 15.03 -1.98
N GLN A 185 21.75 14.41 -1.57
CA GLN A 185 23.04 15.12 -1.42
C GLN A 185 23.50 15.72 -2.74
N ARG A 186 23.37 15.00 -3.86
CA ARG A 186 23.71 15.50 -5.19
C ARG A 186 22.84 16.68 -5.60
N ILE A 187 21.52 16.60 -5.36
CA ILE A 187 20.59 17.70 -5.63
C ILE A 187 20.97 18.92 -4.78
N GLY A 188 21.25 18.75 -3.50
CA GLY A 188 21.70 19.82 -2.60
C GLY A 188 23.00 20.48 -3.06
N GLN A 189 23.97 19.67 -3.53
CA GLN A 189 25.23 20.18 -4.11
C GLN A 189 24.96 21.04 -5.36
N ARG A 190 24.07 20.63 -6.26
CA ARG A 190 23.66 21.45 -7.43
C ARG A 190 23.02 22.76 -6.99
N CYS A 191 22.09 22.72 -6.04
CA CYS A 191 21.41 23.92 -5.52
C CYS A 191 22.44 24.90 -4.90
N SER A 192 23.42 24.39 -4.14
CA SER A 192 24.51 25.18 -3.57
C SER A 192 25.37 25.81 -4.67
N GLN A 193 25.75 25.07 -5.70
CA GLN A 193 26.51 25.59 -6.84
C GLN A 193 25.74 26.69 -7.59
N TRP A 194 24.42 26.54 -7.79
CA TRP A 194 23.58 27.58 -8.41
C TRP A 194 23.57 28.88 -7.61
N ALA A 195 23.53 28.79 -6.26
CA ALA A 195 23.59 29.96 -5.40
C ALA A 195 24.98 30.62 -5.50
N GLN A 196 26.09 29.85 -5.46
CA GLN A 196 27.45 30.35 -5.59
C GLN A 196 27.70 31.00 -6.97
N GLN A 197 27.11 30.49 -8.02
CA GLN A 197 27.21 31.05 -9.37
C GLN A 197 26.26 32.26 -9.60
N GLY A 198 25.43 32.59 -8.63
CA GLY A 198 24.45 33.69 -8.76
C GLY A 198 23.27 33.36 -9.66
N LEU A 199 23.05 32.09 -10.04
CA LEU A 199 21.90 31.65 -10.83
C LEU A 199 20.59 31.73 -10.04
N ILE A 200 20.67 31.54 -8.74
CA ILE A 200 19.56 31.71 -7.80
C ILE A 200 19.99 32.56 -6.60
N SER A 201 19.02 33.25 -5.98
CA SER A 201 19.27 33.99 -4.75
C SER A 201 19.45 33.05 -3.54
N GLU A 202 20.11 33.51 -2.47
CA GLU A 202 20.24 32.76 -1.21
C GLU A 202 18.87 32.39 -0.62
N TRP A 203 17.85 33.27 -0.76
CA TRP A 203 16.51 33.00 -0.32
C TRP A 203 15.86 31.84 -1.10
N ARG A 204 16.08 31.79 -2.42
CA ARG A 204 15.60 30.68 -3.26
C ARG A 204 16.33 29.38 -2.89
N TYR A 205 17.63 29.42 -2.64
CA TYR A 205 18.41 28.29 -2.16
C TYR A 205 17.82 27.71 -0.86
N THR A 206 17.52 28.56 0.12
CA THR A 206 16.91 28.13 1.38
C THR A 206 15.55 27.45 1.17
N GLN A 207 14.75 27.92 0.20
CA GLN A 207 13.48 27.26 -0.13
C GLN A 207 13.69 25.86 -0.74
N LEU A 208 14.63 25.70 -1.66
CA LEU A 208 14.97 24.41 -2.25
C LEU A 208 15.50 23.44 -1.18
N GLU A 209 16.38 23.90 -0.30
CA GLU A 209 16.88 23.11 0.83
C GLU A 209 15.74 22.64 1.75
N THR A 210 14.74 23.48 2.01
CA THR A 210 13.56 23.10 2.80
C THR A 210 12.81 21.93 2.15
N ARG A 211 12.75 21.89 0.81
CA ARG A 211 12.14 20.75 0.07
C ARG A 211 12.98 19.48 0.20
N LEU A 212 14.30 19.61 0.14
CA LEU A 212 15.21 18.46 0.31
C LEU A 212 15.13 17.88 1.72
N VAL A 213 15.06 18.73 2.75
CA VAL A 213 14.79 18.29 4.13
C VAL A 213 13.46 17.54 4.22
N SER A 214 12.40 18.03 3.55
CA SER A 214 11.11 17.33 3.52
C SER A 214 11.19 15.97 2.81
N LEU A 215 11.96 15.85 1.72
CA LEU A 215 12.22 14.57 1.06
C LEU A 215 13.01 13.60 1.96
N SER A 216 14.01 14.11 2.71
CA SER A 216 14.74 13.30 3.71
C SER A 216 13.81 12.79 4.82
N LEU A 217 12.84 13.61 5.26
CA LEU A 217 11.82 13.19 6.24
C LEU A 217 10.91 12.09 5.67
N VAL A 218 10.52 12.21 4.38
CA VAL A 218 9.77 11.16 3.68
C VAL A 218 10.55 9.85 3.65
N GLN A 219 11.83 9.88 3.25
CA GLN A 219 12.69 8.72 3.24
C GLN A 219 12.78 8.08 4.62
N ALA A 220 13.14 8.85 5.64
CA ALA A 220 13.29 8.36 7.01
C ALA A 220 11.98 7.78 7.57
N ALA A 221 10.83 8.39 7.25
CA ALA A 221 9.52 7.89 7.66
C ALA A 221 9.18 6.56 6.97
N CYS A 222 9.43 6.43 5.67
CA CYS A 222 9.21 5.19 4.93
C CYS A 222 10.16 4.07 5.42
N GLU A 223 11.44 4.36 5.61
CA GLU A 223 12.41 3.42 6.17
C GLU A 223 12.04 2.98 7.60
N ARG A 224 11.54 3.88 8.44
CA ARG A 224 11.03 3.54 9.77
C ARG A 224 9.85 2.60 9.68
N ILE A 225 8.88 2.86 8.80
CA ILE A 225 7.73 1.97 8.59
C ILE A 225 8.22 0.59 8.18
N GLN A 226 9.14 0.49 7.24
CA GLN A 226 9.66 -0.78 6.75
C GLN A 226 10.45 -1.54 7.82
N ASN A 227 11.35 -0.87 8.54
CA ASN A 227 12.31 -1.52 9.44
C ASN A 227 11.79 -1.73 10.89
N THR A 228 10.62 -1.20 11.23
CA THR A 228 10.02 -1.36 12.57
C THR A 228 8.61 -1.96 12.48
N PRO A 229 8.49 -3.28 12.19
CA PRO A 229 7.22 -3.98 12.21
C PRO A 229 6.63 -4.00 13.64
N LEU A 230 5.42 -4.51 13.77
CA LEU A 230 4.82 -4.73 15.08
C LEU A 230 5.68 -5.67 15.94
N PRO A 231 5.69 -5.51 17.29
CA PRO A 231 6.46 -6.38 18.16
C PRO A 231 6.11 -7.85 17.95
N PHE A 232 7.07 -8.66 17.55
CA PHE A 232 6.90 -10.08 17.25
C PHE A 232 6.16 -10.90 18.33
N PRO A 233 6.43 -10.72 19.65
CA PRO A 233 5.69 -11.45 20.70
C PRO A 233 4.19 -11.16 20.68
N TYR A 234 3.78 -9.93 20.32
CA TYR A 234 2.37 -9.54 20.25
C TYR A 234 1.65 -10.26 19.09
N THR A 235 2.25 -10.23 17.91
CA THR A 235 1.75 -10.93 16.71
C THR A 235 1.69 -12.44 16.97
N LEU A 236 2.77 -13.03 17.52
CA LEU A 236 2.85 -14.46 17.82
C LEU A 236 1.78 -14.91 18.83
N LEU A 237 1.54 -14.11 19.89
CA LEU A 237 0.50 -14.42 20.88
C LEU A 237 -0.88 -14.47 20.23
N LEU A 238 -1.20 -13.49 19.41
CA LEU A 238 -2.51 -13.42 18.74
C LEU A 238 -2.70 -14.59 17.76
N HIS A 239 -1.74 -14.85 16.88
CA HIS A 239 -1.80 -15.99 15.96
C HIS A 239 -2.06 -17.32 16.71
N ARG A 240 -1.27 -17.60 17.74
CA ARG A 240 -1.44 -18.84 18.53
C ARG A 240 -2.80 -18.91 19.20
N THR A 241 -3.29 -17.80 19.74
CA THR A 241 -4.58 -17.76 20.43
C THR A 241 -5.74 -17.95 19.45
N ILE A 242 -5.66 -17.38 18.24
CA ILE A 242 -6.66 -17.55 17.18
C ILE A 242 -6.76 -19.03 16.78
N TYR A 243 -5.63 -19.67 16.48
CA TYR A 243 -5.62 -21.09 16.12
C TYR A 243 -6.17 -21.97 17.26
N LEU A 244 -5.69 -21.73 18.48
CA LEU A 244 -6.18 -22.46 19.64
C LEU A 244 -7.69 -22.29 19.82
N PHE A 245 -8.19 -21.07 19.70
CA PHE A 245 -9.62 -20.77 19.80
C PHE A 245 -10.43 -21.50 18.71
N CYS A 246 -10.02 -21.40 17.44
CA CYS A 246 -10.73 -22.04 16.32
C CYS A 246 -10.74 -23.58 16.45
N ILE A 247 -9.63 -24.20 16.91
CA ILE A 247 -9.51 -25.65 17.11
C ILE A 247 -10.35 -26.14 18.27
N LEU A 248 -10.42 -25.38 19.36
CA LEU A 248 -11.11 -25.78 20.57
C LEU A 248 -12.60 -25.45 20.56
N LEU A 249 -13.01 -24.46 19.79
CA LEU A 249 -14.42 -24.01 19.74
C LEU A 249 -15.44 -25.13 19.42
N PRO A 250 -15.20 -26.05 18.48
CA PRO A 250 -16.15 -27.13 18.18
C PRO A 250 -16.48 -28.02 19.36
N PHE A 251 -15.56 -28.24 20.30
CA PHE A 251 -15.80 -29.07 21.49
C PHE A 251 -16.84 -28.46 22.42
N ALA A 252 -16.89 -27.13 22.50
CA ALA A 252 -17.89 -26.43 23.32
C ALA A 252 -19.25 -26.31 22.61
N MET A 253 -19.30 -26.48 21.28
CA MET A 253 -20.50 -26.30 20.48
C MET A 253 -21.15 -27.61 20.06
N ALA A 254 -20.44 -28.76 20.12
CA ALA A 254 -20.89 -30.02 19.59
C ALA A 254 -22.18 -30.52 20.24
N GLU A 255 -22.29 -30.50 21.58
CA GLU A 255 -23.47 -30.94 22.32
C GLU A 255 -24.67 -30.00 22.07
N PRO A 256 -24.59 -28.64 22.30
CA PRO A 256 -25.76 -27.78 22.19
C PRO A 256 -26.24 -27.55 20.75
N LEU A 257 -25.34 -27.61 19.75
CA LEU A 257 -25.69 -27.29 18.35
C LEU A 257 -25.70 -28.49 17.40
N GLY A 258 -25.15 -29.63 17.80
CA GLY A 258 -25.08 -30.82 16.97
C GLY A 258 -24.48 -30.50 15.57
N TRP A 259 -25.14 -30.91 14.51
CA TRP A 259 -24.68 -30.73 13.11
C TRP A 259 -24.65 -29.28 12.61
N LEU A 260 -25.12 -28.30 13.40
CA LEU A 260 -24.90 -26.88 13.11
C LEU A 260 -23.48 -26.40 13.51
N THR A 261 -22.80 -27.14 14.39
CA THR A 261 -21.45 -26.81 14.86
C THR A 261 -20.43 -26.57 13.74
N PRO A 262 -20.29 -27.43 12.70
CA PRO A 262 -19.37 -27.18 11.60
C PRO A 262 -19.65 -25.87 10.86
N ILE A 263 -20.93 -25.50 10.68
CA ILE A 263 -21.32 -24.27 10.00
C ILE A 263 -20.89 -23.04 10.82
N PHE A 264 -21.24 -23.02 12.11
CA PHE A 264 -20.83 -21.89 13.00
C PHE A 264 -19.34 -21.82 13.17
N THR A 265 -18.67 -22.96 13.30
CA THR A 265 -17.18 -23.01 13.37
C THR A 265 -16.54 -22.46 12.10
N ALA A 266 -17.07 -22.80 10.92
CA ALA A 266 -16.60 -22.26 9.65
C ALA A 266 -16.72 -20.73 9.61
N ILE A 267 -17.87 -20.18 10.00
CA ILE A 267 -18.12 -18.72 10.03
C ILE A 267 -17.17 -18.02 11.00
N VAL A 268 -17.03 -18.54 12.22
CA VAL A 268 -16.16 -17.96 13.24
C VAL A 268 -14.70 -18.04 12.82
N SER A 269 -14.26 -19.21 12.32
CA SER A 269 -12.89 -19.39 11.83
C SER A 269 -12.59 -18.49 10.65
N TYR A 270 -13.51 -18.34 9.69
CA TYR A 270 -13.37 -17.40 8.58
C TYR A 270 -13.17 -15.96 9.10
N THR A 271 -13.94 -15.56 10.11
CA THR A 271 -13.85 -14.21 10.67
C THR A 271 -12.50 -13.96 11.36
N PHE A 272 -12.07 -14.84 12.27
CA PHE A 272 -10.84 -14.62 13.04
C PHE A 272 -9.58 -14.82 12.18
N LEU A 273 -9.50 -15.90 11.40
CA LEU A 273 -8.39 -16.12 10.48
C LEU A 273 -8.33 -15.05 9.38
N GLY A 274 -9.51 -14.54 8.97
CA GLY A 274 -9.60 -13.47 8.00
C GLY A 274 -9.10 -12.13 8.52
N LEU A 275 -9.47 -11.77 9.75
CA LEU A 275 -8.98 -10.56 10.39
C LEU A 275 -7.47 -10.63 10.67
N ASP A 276 -6.97 -11.82 10.97
CA ASP A 276 -5.54 -12.09 11.16
C ASP A 276 -4.75 -11.83 9.87
N GLU A 277 -5.20 -12.42 8.77
CA GLU A 277 -4.59 -12.24 7.45
C GLU A 277 -4.67 -10.80 6.94
N ILE A 278 -5.78 -10.06 7.23
CA ILE A 278 -5.88 -8.61 6.92
C ILE A 278 -4.82 -7.83 7.69
N GLY A 279 -4.58 -8.18 8.95
CA GLY A 279 -3.54 -7.55 9.75
C GLY A 279 -2.15 -7.74 9.14
N ASP A 280 -1.85 -8.96 8.69
CA ASP A 280 -0.58 -9.28 8.02
C ASP A 280 -0.41 -8.50 6.71
N ASP A 281 -1.44 -8.43 5.86
CA ASP A 281 -1.42 -7.64 4.62
C ASP A 281 -1.16 -6.14 4.86
N LEU A 282 -1.73 -5.57 5.91
CA LEU A 282 -1.58 -4.14 6.22
C LEU A 282 -0.25 -3.81 6.91
N GLU A 283 0.44 -4.81 7.48
CA GLU A 283 1.68 -4.61 8.21
C GLU A 283 2.85 -4.21 7.30
N ASP A 284 2.91 -4.71 6.06
CA ASP A 284 3.93 -4.39 5.05
C ASP A 284 3.32 -3.63 3.85
N PRO A 285 3.27 -2.28 3.90
CA PRO A 285 2.53 -1.50 2.92
C PRO A 285 3.25 -1.30 1.58
N PHE A 286 4.55 -1.63 1.45
CA PHE A 286 5.37 -1.29 0.27
C PHE A 286 5.68 -2.47 -0.65
N GLY A 287 5.21 -3.67 -0.32
CA GLY A 287 5.44 -4.90 -1.05
C GLY A 287 4.75 -4.98 -2.42
N TYR A 288 4.34 -6.21 -2.79
CA TYR A 288 3.68 -6.53 -4.06
C TYR A 288 2.36 -7.30 -3.88
N ASP A 289 1.87 -7.40 -2.65
CA ASP A 289 0.60 -8.06 -2.39
C ASP A 289 -0.58 -7.22 -2.92
N ASP A 290 -1.73 -7.87 -3.12
CA ASP A 290 -2.91 -7.27 -3.75
C ASP A 290 -3.43 -6.01 -3.05
N ASN A 291 -3.11 -5.83 -1.76
CA ASN A 291 -3.57 -4.73 -0.91
C ASN A 291 -2.45 -3.73 -0.52
N ASP A 292 -1.23 -3.92 -1.05
CA ASP A 292 -0.11 -3.00 -0.81
C ASP A 292 -0.30 -1.68 -1.57
N LEU A 293 0.48 -0.68 -1.19
CA LEU A 293 0.44 0.63 -1.86
C LEU A 293 0.94 0.52 -3.29
N PRO A 294 0.28 1.15 -4.28
CA PRO A 294 0.61 1.06 -5.69
C PRO A 294 1.85 1.91 -6.02
N CYS A 295 2.99 1.55 -5.43
CA CYS A 295 4.24 2.29 -5.53
C CYS A 295 4.72 2.45 -6.97
N SER A 296 4.62 1.39 -7.79
CA SER A 296 5.06 1.44 -9.20
C SER A 296 4.20 2.37 -10.03
N ALA A 297 2.88 2.40 -9.81
CA ALA A 297 1.99 3.32 -10.51
C ALA A 297 2.20 4.78 -10.09
N LEU A 298 2.47 5.02 -8.80
CA LEU A 298 2.81 6.36 -8.29
C LEU A 298 4.14 6.85 -8.88
N LEU A 299 5.18 6.00 -8.93
CA LEU A 299 6.45 6.30 -9.57
C LEU A 299 6.26 6.60 -11.06
N ARG A 300 5.49 5.79 -11.79
CA ARG A 300 5.20 6.03 -13.21
C ARG A 300 4.50 7.37 -13.42
N GLY A 301 3.59 7.76 -12.53
CA GLY A 301 2.96 9.08 -12.57
C GLY A 301 3.97 10.21 -12.40
N LEU A 302 4.85 10.10 -11.41
CA LEU A 302 5.90 11.06 -11.09
C LEU A 302 6.93 11.15 -12.22
N GLU A 303 7.39 10.01 -12.76
CA GLU A 303 8.27 9.91 -13.93
C GLU A 303 7.71 10.71 -15.11
N ARG A 304 6.45 10.51 -15.44
CA ARG A 304 5.78 11.24 -16.54
C ARG A 304 5.75 12.75 -16.29
N GLU A 305 5.52 13.19 -15.07
CA GLU A 305 5.51 14.62 -14.72
C GLU A 305 6.90 15.25 -14.86
N VAL A 306 7.95 14.55 -14.44
CA VAL A 306 9.34 14.99 -14.62
C VAL A 306 9.71 15.03 -16.09
N LEU A 307 9.42 13.98 -16.85
CA LEU A 307 9.73 13.93 -18.30
C LEU A 307 8.98 15.02 -19.09
N ALA A 308 7.71 15.28 -18.74
CA ALA A 308 6.95 16.39 -19.31
C ALA A 308 7.57 17.76 -18.97
N ALA A 309 8.06 17.95 -17.73
CA ALA A 309 8.74 19.17 -17.30
C ALA A 309 10.11 19.36 -18.00
N LEU A 310 10.69 18.30 -18.54
CA LEU A 310 11.89 18.29 -19.39
C LEU A 310 11.56 18.49 -20.88
N GLY A 311 10.28 18.71 -21.23
CA GLY A 311 9.83 18.95 -22.60
C GLY A 311 9.70 17.68 -23.45
N GLN A 312 9.73 16.48 -22.86
CA GLN A 312 9.52 15.25 -23.62
C GLN A 312 8.04 15.11 -24.01
N THR A 313 7.79 14.85 -25.30
CA THR A 313 6.44 14.67 -25.85
C THR A 313 5.98 13.21 -25.81
N GLU A 314 6.90 12.26 -25.91
CA GLU A 314 6.62 10.84 -25.79
C GLU A 314 6.82 10.41 -24.33
N LEU A 315 5.71 10.27 -23.61
CA LEU A 315 5.72 9.86 -22.22
C LEU A 315 5.41 8.37 -22.10
N PRO A 316 6.09 7.62 -21.19
CA PRO A 316 5.79 6.22 -20.99
C PRO A 316 4.31 6.04 -20.61
N PRO A 317 3.63 4.95 -21.03
CA PRO A 317 2.22 4.75 -20.72
C PRO A 317 2.00 4.64 -19.21
N LEU A 318 0.82 5.08 -18.74
CA LEU A 318 0.41 4.83 -17.37
C LEU A 318 0.27 3.33 -17.14
N LEU A 319 0.58 2.88 -15.92
CA LEU A 319 0.29 1.52 -15.54
C LEU A 319 -1.22 1.35 -15.38
N GLU A 320 -1.77 0.34 -16.04
CA GLU A 320 -3.18 -0.02 -15.95
C GLU A 320 -3.36 -1.19 -14.96
N PRO A 321 -4.48 -1.24 -14.23
CA PRO A 321 -4.76 -2.35 -13.33
C PRO A 321 -4.81 -3.68 -14.11
N GLN A 322 -3.97 -4.63 -13.75
CA GLN A 322 -4.06 -6.01 -14.25
C GLN A 322 -4.99 -6.80 -13.35
N GLU A 323 -6.11 -7.29 -13.89
CA GLU A 323 -7.11 -8.05 -13.14
C GLU A 323 -7.59 -7.36 -11.86
N TYR A 324 -7.74 -6.03 -11.90
CA TYR A 324 -8.09 -5.11 -10.82
C TYR A 324 -6.94 -4.74 -9.87
N VAL A 325 -5.76 -5.30 -9.97
CA VAL A 325 -4.59 -4.96 -9.14
C VAL A 325 -3.72 -3.95 -9.87
N LEU A 326 -3.42 -2.82 -9.21
CA LEU A 326 -2.49 -1.79 -9.66
C LEU A 326 -1.25 -1.86 -8.75
N THR A 327 -0.08 -2.11 -9.33
CA THR A 327 1.19 -2.21 -8.59
C THR A 327 1.95 -0.90 -8.51
#